data_25012aac2c0eefe3ea9144f42cb2c0a9
#
_entry.id   25012aac2c0eefe3ea9144f42cb2c0a9
#
_cell.length_a   1.000
_cell.length_b   1.000
_cell.length_c   1.000
_cell.angle_alpha   90.00
_cell.angle_beta   90.00
_cell.angle_gamma   90.00
#
_symmetry.space_group_name_H-M   'P 1'
#
loop_
_entity.id
_entity.type
_entity.pdbx_description
1 polymer ?
#
loop_
_entity_poly.entity_id
_entity_poly.type
_entity_poly.pdbx_seq_one_letter_code
_entity_poly.pdbx_strand_id
1 'polypeptide(L)'
;MNLYQAIHENAVRCPFLPDVPNLKEAGVDLVGDGWYGMWLPAGSSPDFARKLSAAVAEILAKPDVKEKLNAVTLIPAGSTPEDLTKALATDTAFWQPIVMATGYKITN
;
A
#
# COMPACT_ATOMS: atom_id res chain seq x y z
N MET A 1 -23.02 7.78 14.09
CA MET A 1 -22.22 7.06 13.10
C MET A 1 -20.89 7.83 12.92
N ASN A 2 -19.80 7.20 13.20
CA ASN A 2 -18.50 7.87 13.09
C ASN A 2 -18.17 7.99 11.59
N LEU A 3 -17.92 9.20 11.09
CA LEU A 3 -17.68 9.46 9.65
C LEU A 3 -16.50 8.67 9.09
N TYR A 4 -15.54 8.30 9.94
CA TYR A 4 -14.37 7.47 9.59
C TYR A 4 -14.71 6.02 9.24
N GLN A 5 -15.89 5.52 9.56
CA GLN A 5 -16.33 4.17 9.23
C GLN A 5 -17.14 4.10 7.93
N ALA A 6 -17.45 5.24 7.32
CA ALA A 6 -18.36 5.31 6.18
C ALA A 6 -17.68 5.51 4.83
N ILE A 7 -16.38 5.83 4.79
CA ILE A 7 -15.67 6.18 3.54
C ILE A 7 -14.31 5.51 3.54
N HIS A 8 -13.97 4.87 2.42
CA HIS A 8 -12.70 4.19 2.21
C HIS A 8 -11.87 4.92 1.15
N GLU A 9 -10.56 5.08 1.39
CA GLU A 9 -9.67 5.91 0.55
C GLU A 9 -9.09 5.18 -0.67
N ASN A 10 -9.29 3.87 -0.81
CA ASN A 10 -8.78 3.09 -1.93
C ASN A 10 -9.53 3.36 -3.23
N ALA A 11 -8.88 3.11 -4.37
CA ALA A 11 -9.46 3.25 -5.71
C ALA A 11 -10.69 2.36 -5.93
N VAL A 12 -10.76 1.22 -5.25
CA VAL A 12 -11.88 0.27 -5.24
C VAL A 12 -12.39 0.09 -3.82
N ARG A 13 -13.64 -0.35 -3.68
CA ARG A 13 -14.21 -0.64 -2.36
C ARG A 13 -13.38 -1.69 -1.62
N CYS A 14 -13.23 -1.49 -0.32
CA CYS A 14 -12.53 -2.44 0.54
C CYS A 14 -13.25 -3.80 0.53
N PRO A 15 -12.57 -4.91 0.22
CA PRO A 15 -13.20 -6.23 0.20
C PRO A 15 -13.71 -6.69 1.57
N PHE A 16 -13.21 -6.09 2.67
CA PHE A 16 -13.66 -6.36 4.03
C PHE A 16 -14.87 -5.50 4.44
N LEU A 17 -15.18 -4.45 3.67
CA LEU A 17 -16.27 -3.50 3.91
C LEU A 17 -16.98 -3.17 2.58
N PRO A 18 -17.61 -4.14 1.92
CA PRO A 18 -18.13 -3.97 0.56
C PRO A 18 -19.27 -2.96 0.47
N ASP A 19 -19.98 -2.72 1.57
CA ASP A 19 -21.10 -1.77 1.66
C ASP A 19 -20.65 -0.33 1.91
N VAL A 20 -19.35 -0.11 2.22
CA VAL A 20 -18.80 1.22 2.46
C VAL A 20 -18.27 1.81 1.14
N PRO A 21 -18.78 2.98 0.70
CA PRO A 21 -18.32 3.62 -0.51
C PRO A 21 -16.88 4.12 -0.36
N ASN A 22 -16.13 4.18 -1.43
CA ASN A 22 -14.84 4.84 -1.45
C ASN A 22 -15.00 6.38 -1.59
N LEU A 23 -13.92 7.13 -1.39
CA LEU A 23 -13.93 8.59 -1.47
C LEU A 23 -14.42 9.10 -2.83
N LYS A 24 -14.02 8.44 -3.92
CA LYS A 24 -14.41 8.81 -5.27
C LYS A 24 -15.91 8.63 -5.49
N GLU A 25 -16.49 7.54 -5.01
CA GLU A 25 -17.95 7.32 -5.04
C GLU A 25 -18.70 8.35 -4.19
N ALA A 26 -18.08 8.86 -3.12
CA ALA A 26 -18.61 9.91 -2.27
C ALA A 26 -18.40 11.34 -2.85
N GLY A 27 -17.84 11.46 -4.06
CA GLY A 27 -17.64 12.75 -4.74
C GLY A 27 -16.32 13.45 -4.43
N VAL A 28 -15.41 12.78 -3.73
CA VAL A 28 -14.07 13.31 -3.43
C VAL A 28 -13.05 12.63 -4.36
N ASP A 29 -12.45 13.37 -5.27
CA ASP A 29 -11.44 12.82 -6.20
C ASP A 29 -10.07 12.69 -5.51
N LEU A 30 -10.02 11.79 -4.55
CA LEU A 30 -8.82 11.42 -3.82
C LEU A 30 -8.72 9.89 -3.73
N VAL A 31 -7.54 9.37 -4.02
CA VAL A 31 -7.16 7.98 -3.80
C VAL A 31 -5.86 7.98 -3.01
N GLY A 32 -5.85 7.33 -1.86
CA GLY A 32 -4.68 7.22 -1.01
C GLY A 32 -4.56 5.81 -0.47
N ASP A 33 -3.67 5.01 -1.05
CA ASP A 33 -3.41 3.66 -0.59
C ASP A 33 -2.17 3.64 0.32
N GLY A 34 -2.26 2.94 1.44
CA GLY A 34 -1.10 2.60 2.27
C GLY A 34 -0.57 1.22 1.89
N TRP A 35 0.73 1.06 1.86
CA TRP A 35 1.37 -0.21 1.56
C TRP A 35 2.63 -0.44 2.39
N TYR A 36 3.01 -1.71 2.53
CA TYR A 36 4.24 -2.12 3.20
C TYR A 36 5.22 -2.69 2.18
N GLY A 37 6.47 -2.30 2.28
CA GLY A 37 7.54 -2.79 1.42
C GLY A 37 8.74 -3.27 2.22
N MET A 38 9.56 -4.12 1.59
CA MET A 38 10.85 -4.57 2.13
C MET A 38 11.97 -3.95 1.32
N TRP A 39 13.00 -3.46 2.00
CA TRP A 39 14.19 -2.88 1.38
C TRP A 39 15.43 -3.66 1.79
N LEU A 40 16.35 -3.73 0.87
CA LEU A 40 17.68 -4.29 1.09
C LEU A 40 18.71 -3.15 1.25
N PRO A 41 19.81 -3.39 1.96
CA PRO A 41 20.91 -2.43 2.03
C PRO A 41 21.43 -2.05 0.64
N ALA A 42 21.96 -0.84 0.52
CA ALA A 42 22.61 -0.39 -0.69
C ALA A 42 23.76 -1.34 -1.06
N GLY A 43 23.90 -1.66 -2.35
CA GLY A 43 24.91 -2.59 -2.84
C GLY A 43 24.49 -4.07 -2.84
N SER A 44 23.29 -4.40 -2.37
CA SER A 44 22.74 -5.76 -2.53
C SER A 44 22.56 -6.12 -3.99
N SER A 45 22.84 -7.38 -4.35
CA SER A 45 22.76 -7.78 -5.75
C SER A 45 21.31 -7.77 -6.26
N PRO A 46 21.09 -7.31 -7.50
CA PRO A 46 19.75 -7.33 -8.11
C PRO A 46 19.16 -8.74 -8.21
N ASP A 47 20.01 -9.74 -8.38
CA ASP A 47 19.61 -11.14 -8.47
C ASP A 47 19.07 -11.64 -7.11
N PHE A 48 19.72 -11.25 -6.02
CA PHE A 48 19.22 -11.55 -4.67
C PHE A 48 17.87 -10.88 -4.41
N ALA A 49 17.72 -9.61 -4.80
CA ALA A 49 16.45 -8.88 -4.65
C ALA A 49 15.31 -9.58 -5.42
N ARG A 50 15.54 -10.01 -6.66
CA ARG A 50 14.55 -10.76 -7.44
C ARG A 50 14.18 -12.10 -6.82
N LYS A 51 15.16 -12.87 -6.33
CA LYS A 51 14.93 -14.15 -5.67
C LYS A 51 14.11 -13.97 -4.38
N LEU A 52 14.45 -12.97 -3.59
CA LEU A 52 13.70 -12.65 -2.36
C LEU A 52 12.26 -12.24 -2.69
N SER A 53 12.07 -11.37 -3.66
CA SER A 53 10.75 -10.94 -4.12
C SER A 53 9.88 -12.12 -4.59
N ALA A 54 10.46 -13.04 -5.37
CA ALA A 54 9.76 -14.25 -5.80
C ALA A 54 9.36 -15.14 -4.61
N ALA A 55 10.26 -15.36 -3.67
CA ALA A 55 9.98 -16.15 -2.48
C ALA A 55 8.87 -15.51 -1.61
N VAL A 56 8.90 -14.20 -1.45
CA VAL A 56 7.84 -13.45 -0.74
C VAL A 56 6.50 -13.60 -1.46
N ALA A 57 6.48 -13.45 -2.79
CA ALA A 57 5.26 -13.63 -3.57
C ALA A 57 4.66 -15.04 -3.43
N GLU A 58 5.49 -16.09 -3.43
CA GLU A 58 5.06 -17.46 -3.18
C GLU A 58 4.45 -17.64 -1.79
N ILE A 59 5.06 -17.03 -0.75
CA ILE A 59 4.54 -17.08 0.62
C ILE A 59 3.20 -16.35 0.70
N LEU A 60 3.08 -15.17 0.12
CA LEU A 60 1.85 -14.37 0.11
C LEU A 60 0.71 -15.05 -0.67
N ALA A 61 1.03 -15.96 -1.60
CA ALA A 61 0.03 -16.73 -2.33
C ALA A 61 -0.60 -17.87 -1.50
N LYS A 62 0.01 -18.29 -0.38
CA LYS A 62 -0.48 -19.39 0.46
C LYS A 62 -1.79 -19.02 1.15
N PRO A 63 -2.79 -19.93 1.15
CA PRO A 63 -4.10 -19.65 1.73
C PRO A 63 -4.07 -19.24 3.21
N ASP A 64 -3.27 -19.93 4.02
CA ASP A 64 -3.11 -19.67 5.45
C ASP A 64 -2.47 -18.31 5.75
N VAL A 65 -1.54 -17.88 4.89
CA VAL A 65 -0.92 -16.55 4.97
C VAL A 65 -1.92 -15.46 4.58
N LYS A 66 -2.68 -15.67 3.51
CA LYS A 66 -3.75 -14.76 3.09
C LYS A 66 -4.79 -14.57 4.18
N GLU A 67 -5.23 -15.68 4.79
CA GLU A 67 -6.20 -15.64 5.89
C GLU A 67 -5.68 -14.80 7.08
N LYS A 68 -4.43 -15.02 7.49
CA LYS A 68 -3.81 -14.27 8.59
C LYS A 68 -3.67 -12.77 8.28
N LEU A 69 -3.27 -12.43 7.06
CA LEU A 69 -3.16 -11.03 6.64
C LEU A 69 -4.53 -10.36 6.54
N ASN A 70 -5.51 -11.06 5.97
CA ASN A 70 -6.88 -10.57 5.89
C ASN A 70 -7.51 -10.36 7.28
N ALA A 71 -7.16 -11.18 8.26
CA ALA A 71 -7.62 -11.01 9.64
C ALA A 71 -7.15 -9.69 10.29
N VAL A 72 -6.06 -9.11 9.78
CA VAL A 72 -5.57 -7.79 10.20
C VAL A 72 -5.76 -6.73 9.11
N THR A 73 -6.71 -6.96 8.20
CA THR A 73 -7.10 -6.05 7.11
C THR A 73 -5.99 -5.69 6.11
N LEU A 74 -4.98 -6.55 5.98
CA LEU A 74 -3.92 -6.42 4.98
C LEU A 74 -4.24 -7.27 3.76
N ILE A 75 -4.18 -6.67 2.58
CA ILE A 75 -4.36 -7.37 1.31
C ILE A 75 -2.96 -7.79 0.81
N PRO A 76 -2.69 -9.11 0.71
CA PRO A 76 -1.40 -9.58 0.23
C PRO A 76 -1.22 -9.22 -1.25
N ALA A 77 -0.17 -8.47 -1.55
CA ALA A 77 0.22 -8.09 -2.90
C ALA A 77 1.70 -8.44 -3.10
N GLY A 78 2.00 -9.33 -4.03
CA GLY A 78 3.38 -9.57 -4.48
C GLY A 78 3.74 -8.57 -5.58
N SER A 79 4.96 -8.07 -5.56
CA SER A 79 5.48 -7.17 -6.60
C SER A 79 6.93 -7.47 -6.93
N THR A 80 7.39 -7.00 -8.08
CA THR A 80 8.82 -7.03 -8.43
C THR A 80 9.56 -5.87 -7.77
N PRO A 81 10.91 -5.91 -7.66
CA PRO A 81 11.69 -4.76 -7.21
C PRO A 81 11.46 -3.49 -8.03
N GLU A 82 11.25 -3.67 -9.33
CA GLU A 82 10.96 -2.59 -10.27
C GLU A 82 9.60 -1.95 -10.00
N ASP A 83 8.56 -2.77 -9.72
CA ASP A 83 7.22 -2.29 -9.38
C ASP A 83 7.23 -1.52 -8.07
N LEU A 84 7.96 -1.99 -7.05
CA LEU A 84 8.10 -1.30 -5.77
C LEU A 84 8.81 0.06 -5.94
N THR A 85 9.85 0.10 -6.76
CA THR A 85 10.57 1.35 -7.08
C THR A 85 9.63 2.35 -7.75
N LYS A 86 8.81 1.90 -8.70
CA LYS A 86 7.83 2.73 -9.40
C LYS A 86 6.74 3.21 -8.45
N ALA A 87 6.21 2.35 -7.58
CA ALA A 87 5.22 2.71 -6.58
C ALA A 87 5.75 3.80 -5.65
N LEU A 88 6.97 3.63 -5.12
CA LEU A 88 7.61 4.63 -4.27
C LEU A 88 7.76 5.99 -4.97
N ALA A 89 8.18 6.01 -6.22
CA ALA A 89 8.32 7.25 -6.99
C ALA A 89 6.95 7.92 -7.22
N THR A 90 5.93 7.15 -7.57
CA THR A 90 4.57 7.64 -7.78
C THR A 90 3.99 8.23 -6.49
N ASP A 91 4.10 7.52 -5.38
CA ASP A 91 3.57 7.98 -4.09
C ASP A 91 4.35 9.19 -3.56
N THR A 92 5.65 9.22 -3.75
CA THR A 92 6.46 10.40 -3.40
C THR A 92 5.98 11.64 -4.17
N ALA A 93 5.77 11.52 -5.48
CA ALA A 93 5.28 12.62 -6.29
C ALA A 93 3.86 13.07 -5.90
N PHE A 94 3.02 12.13 -5.48
CA PHE A 94 1.65 12.41 -5.04
C PHE A 94 1.62 13.07 -3.64
N TRP A 95 2.30 12.49 -2.67
CA TRP A 95 2.22 12.92 -1.27
C TRP A 95 3.08 14.15 -0.97
N GLN A 96 4.20 14.35 -1.67
CA GLN A 96 5.14 15.45 -1.40
C GLN A 96 4.47 16.83 -1.39
N PRO A 97 3.68 17.26 -2.41
CA PRO A 97 3.03 18.55 -2.38
C PRO A 97 1.98 18.67 -1.25
N ILE A 98 1.29 17.58 -0.92
CA ILE A 98 0.31 17.54 0.16
C ILE A 98 1.01 17.76 1.51
N VAL A 99 2.07 17.01 1.78
CA VAL A 99 2.85 17.15 3.01
C VAL A 99 3.45 18.55 3.14
N MET A 100 3.99 19.10 2.04
CA MET A 100 4.52 20.46 2.03
C MET A 100 3.44 21.51 2.34
N ALA A 101 2.23 21.34 1.81
CA ALA A 101 1.11 22.24 2.07
C ALA A 101 0.65 22.23 3.53
N THR A 102 0.82 21.12 4.26
CA THR A 102 0.49 21.03 5.69
C THR A 102 1.50 21.73 6.60
N GLY A 103 2.69 22.09 6.07
CA GLY A 103 3.79 22.64 6.86
C GLY A 103 4.43 21.62 7.82
N TYR A 104 4.10 20.33 7.71
CA TYR A 104 4.67 19.27 8.55
C TYR A 104 6.18 19.17 8.38
N LYS A 105 6.90 19.16 9.49
CA LYS A 105 8.35 18.94 9.55
C LYS A 105 8.64 17.80 10.51
N ILE A 106 9.53 16.91 10.08
CA ILE A 106 10.06 15.88 10.98
C ILE A 106 10.95 16.58 12.01
N THR A 107 10.54 16.53 13.27
CA THR A 107 11.38 16.96 14.40
C THR A 107 12.11 15.73 14.92
N ASN A 108 13.45 15.74 14.83
CA ASN A 108 14.31 14.72 15.44
C ASN A 108 14.44 14.98 16.93
#